data_26a30f4cbaa547c38278cca2e7665d83
#
_entry.id   26a30f4cbaa547c38278cca2e7665d83
#
_cell.length_a   1.000
_cell.length_b   1.000
_cell.length_c   1.000
_cell.angle_alpha   90.00
_cell.angle_beta   90.00
_cell.angle_gamma   90.00
#
_symmetry.space_group_name_H-M   'P 1'
#
loop_
_entity.id
_entity.type
_entity.pdbx_description
1 polymer ?
#
loop_
_entity_poly.entity_id
_entity_poly.type
_entity_poly.pdbx_seq_one_letter_code
_entity_poly.pdbx_strand_id
1 'polypeptide(L)'
;MADLKRTVLFDLHLQLGGKMVPFAGYEMPVQYPLGVLKEHLHTRAAAGLFDVSHMGQVILRPKSGRYADAALALERLAPVDVLGLAEGRQRYGMFTNDAGGIEDDLMFANRGDHLFVVVNAACKDQDIAHMTTHLADACEVIPVTDRSEERRVGKECRL
;
A
#
# COMPACT_ATOMS: atom_id res chain seq x y z
N MET A 1 14.91 3.05 -22.85
CA MET A 1 14.09 3.59 -21.74
C MET A 1 13.24 2.44 -21.25
N ALA A 2 13.19 2.17 -19.94
CA ALA A 2 12.31 1.11 -19.43
C ALA A 2 10.86 1.52 -19.71
N ASP A 3 10.05 0.57 -20.19
CA ASP A 3 8.62 0.83 -20.40
C ASP A 3 7.97 1.09 -19.04
N LEU A 4 7.34 2.26 -18.90
CA LEU A 4 6.60 2.61 -17.68
C LEU A 4 5.30 1.80 -17.61
N LYS A 5 4.99 1.32 -16.42
CA LYS A 5 3.72 0.64 -16.13
C LYS A 5 2.58 1.68 -16.09
N ARG A 6 1.35 1.22 -16.28
CA ARG A 6 0.13 2.04 -16.19
C ARG A 6 -0.80 1.49 -15.12
N THR A 7 -1.44 2.38 -14.40
CA THR A 7 -2.51 1.98 -13.47
C THR A 7 -3.80 1.71 -14.24
N VAL A 8 -4.76 1.06 -13.59
CA VAL A 8 -6.09 0.79 -14.17
C VAL A 8 -6.88 2.06 -14.48
N LEU A 9 -6.52 3.19 -13.86
CA LEU A 9 -7.16 4.50 -14.06
C LEU A 9 -6.42 5.40 -15.06
N PHE A 10 -5.38 4.90 -15.74
CA PHE A 10 -4.57 5.68 -16.65
C PHE A 10 -5.39 6.46 -17.71
N ASP A 11 -6.31 5.78 -18.38
CA ASP A 11 -7.15 6.42 -19.41
C ASP A 11 -8.08 7.48 -18.81
N LEU A 12 -8.58 7.25 -17.59
CA LEU A 12 -9.38 8.23 -16.86
C LEU A 12 -8.56 9.49 -16.52
N HIS A 13 -7.30 9.32 -16.11
CA HIS A 13 -6.41 10.46 -15.86
C HIS A 13 -6.22 11.31 -17.12
N LEU A 14 -6.01 10.68 -18.28
CA LEU A 14 -5.91 11.40 -19.56
C LEU A 14 -7.21 12.14 -19.91
N GLN A 15 -8.37 11.47 -19.75
CA GLN A 15 -9.68 12.08 -20.01
C GLN A 15 -9.95 13.31 -19.12
N LEU A 16 -9.46 13.27 -17.87
CA LEU A 16 -9.58 14.38 -16.93
C LEU A 16 -8.50 15.46 -17.10
N GLY A 17 -7.65 15.34 -18.13
CA GLY A 17 -6.58 16.30 -18.43
C GLY A 17 -5.38 16.20 -17.48
N GLY A 18 -5.13 15.03 -16.91
CA GLY A 18 -3.97 14.75 -16.06
C GLY A 18 -2.66 14.90 -16.84
N LYS A 19 -1.72 15.65 -16.28
CA LYS A 19 -0.34 15.74 -16.79
C LYS A 19 0.43 14.53 -16.29
N MET A 20 0.63 13.52 -17.15
CA MET A 20 1.31 12.29 -16.80
C MET A 20 2.83 12.48 -16.75
N VAL A 21 3.47 11.91 -15.73
CA VAL A 21 4.93 11.92 -15.54
C VAL A 21 5.41 10.55 -15.05
N PRO A 22 6.67 10.18 -15.27
CA PRO A 22 7.28 9.01 -14.65
C PRO A 22 7.33 9.16 -13.12
N PHE A 23 6.77 8.18 -12.41
CA PHE A 23 6.81 8.12 -10.95
C PHE A 23 6.82 6.66 -10.48
N ALA A 24 7.83 6.26 -9.71
CA ALA A 24 7.97 4.91 -9.13
C ALA A 24 7.78 3.77 -10.18
N GLY A 25 8.26 3.96 -11.41
CA GLY A 25 8.13 2.99 -12.50
C GLY A 25 6.78 3.00 -13.22
N TYR A 26 5.90 3.95 -12.91
CA TYR A 26 4.58 4.12 -13.51
C TYR A 26 4.44 5.49 -14.20
N GLU A 27 3.49 5.57 -15.14
CA GLU A 27 2.97 6.84 -15.66
C GLU A 27 1.86 7.32 -14.72
N MET A 28 2.13 8.39 -13.94
CA MET A 28 1.21 8.92 -12.93
C MET A 28 0.87 10.39 -13.18
N PRO A 29 -0.35 10.86 -12.86
CA PRO A 29 -0.71 12.26 -12.99
C PRO A 29 -0.05 13.10 -11.89
N VAL A 30 0.74 14.11 -12.28
CA VAL A 30 1.33 15.05 -11.32
C VAL A 30 0.39 16.18 -10.96
N GLN A 31 -0.51 16.53 -11.88
CA GLN A 31 -1.54 17.57 -11.70
C GLN A 31 -2.63 17.44 -12.76
N TYR A 32 -3.75 18.11 -12.53
CA TYR A 32 -4.84 18.31 -13.46
C TYR A 32 -4.93 19.79 -13.89
N PRO A 33 -5.95 20.21 -14.68
CA PRO A 33 -6.02 21.59 -15.20
C PRO A 33 -6.01 22.71 -14.15
N LEU A 34 -6.40 22.45 -12.91
CA LEU A 34 -6.33 23.43 -11.81
C LEU A 34 -4.89 23.73 -11.38
N GLY A 35 -3.98 22.78 -11.59
CA GLY A 35 -2.58 22.87 -11.19
C GLY A 35 -2.36 22.54 -9.71
N VAL A 36 -1.11 22.11 -9.40
CA VAL A 36 -0.71 21.55 -8.09
C VAL A 36 -1.18 22.40 -6.91
N LEU A 37 -0.97 23.71 -6.94
CA LEU A 37 -1.30 24.59 -5.80
C LEU A 37 -2.80 24.64 -5.52
N LYS A 38 -3.63 24.79 -6.55
CA LYS A 38 -5.09 24.89 -6.36
C LYS A 38 -5.68 23.53 -5.96
N GLU A 39 -5.16 22.44 -6.50
CA GLU A 39 -5.58 21.08 -6.12
C GLU A 39 -5.20 20.79 -4.67
N HIS A 40 -4.00 21.19 -4.23
CA HIS A 40 -3.59 21.10 -2.82
C HIS A 40 -4.52 21.91 -1.90
N LEU A 41 -4.79 23.18 -2.22
CA LEU A 41 -5.66 24.04 -1.42
C LEU A 41 -7.09 23.50 -1.37
N HIS A 42 -7.60 22.95 -2.48
CA HIS A 42 -8.92 22.30 -2.53
C HIS A 42 -8.98 21.08 -1.61
N THR A 43 -7.97 20.20 -1.68
CA THR A 43 -7.89 19.01 -0.82
C THR A 43 -7.88 19.37 0.65
N ARG A 44 -7.21 20.47 1.03
CA ARG A 44 -7.18 20.94 2.43
C ARG A 44 -8.47 21.62 2.87
N ALA A 45 -9.18 22.27 1.98
CA ALA A 45 -10.43 22.98 2.29
C ALA A 45 -11.68 22.07 2.23
N ALA A 46 -11.62 21.00 1.43
CA ALA A 46 -12.73 20.09 1.19
C ALA A 46 -12.24 18.64 1.21
N ALA A 47 -12.10 18.00 0.03
CA ALA A 47 -11.62 16.64 -0.09
C ALA A 47 -10.84 16.44 -1.40
N GLY A 48 -9.88 15.50 -1.40
CA GLY A 48 -9.16 15.05 -2.58
C GLY A 48 -9.26 13.53 -2.75
N LEU A 49 -9.39 13.09 -4.00
CA LEU A 49 -9.33 11.68 -4.38
C LEU A 49 -7.98 11.42 -5.05
N PHE A 50 -7.26 10.39 -4.60
CA PHE A 50 -5.95 10.05 -5.10
C PHE A 50 -5.93 8.61 -5.63
N ASP A 51 -5.40 8.42 -6.85
CA ASP A 51 -5.08 7.08 -7.35
C ASP A 51 -3.79 6.59 -6.70
N VAL A 52 -3.89 5.54 -5.91
CA VAL A 52 -2.78 4.85 -5.26
C VAL A 52 -2.63 3.41 -5.75
N SER A 53 -3.20 3.09 -6.91
CA SER A 53 -3.21 1.72 -7.47
C SER A 53 -1.82 1.18 -7.80
N HIS A 54 -0.81 2.05 -7.89
CA HIS A 54 0.58 1.66 -8.09
C HIS A 54 1.24 1.09 -6.83
N MET A 55 0.68 1.33 -5.63
CA MET A 55 1.18 0.81 -4.36
C MET A 55 1.09 -0.73 -4.30
N GLY A 56 2.01 -1.35 -3.56
CA GLY A 56 1.93 -2.78 -3.26
C GLY A 56 0.91 -3.06 -2.16
N GLN A 57 0.14 -4.14 -2.32
CA GLN A 57 -0.82 -4.62 -1.32
C GLN A 57 -0.50 -6.06 -0.97
N VAL A 58 -0.49 -6.38 0.32
CA VAL A 58 -0.11 -7.70 0.83
C VAL A 58 -1.05 -8.11 1.96
N ILE A 59 -1.50 -9.35 1.94
CA ILE A 59 -2.16 -9.97 3.09
C ILE A 59 -1.14 -10.81 3.84
N LEU A 60 -0.97 -10.56 5.14
CA LEU A 60 -0.26 -11.43 6.04
C LEU A 60 -1.28 -12.25 6.82
N ARG A 61 -1.49 -13.50 6.40
CA ARG A 61 -2.42 -14.43 7.04
C ARG A 61 -1.68 -15.31 8.03
N PRO A 62 -2.03 -15.28 9.32
CA PRO A 62 -1.38 -16.16 10.30
C PRO A 62 -1.69 -17.62 10.00
N LYS A 63 -0.67 -18.48 9.95
CA LYS A 63 -0.84 -19.92 9.73
C LYS A 63 -1.61 -20.62 10.85
N SER A 64 -1.55 -20.06 12.06
CA SER A 64 -2.29 -20.54 13.22
C SER A 64 -3.76 -20.12 13.25
N GLY A 65 -4.18 -19.20 12.37
CA GLY A 65 -5.50 -18.57 12.43
C GLY A 65 -5.65 -17.50 13.50
N ARG A 66 -4.61 -17.19 14.28
CA ARG A 66 -4.67 -16.18 15.35
C ARG A 66 -3.98 -14.89 14.89
N TYR A 67 -4.70 -13.78 14.92
CA TYR A 67 -4.17 -12.44 14.59
C TYR A 67 -2.86 -12.12 15.34
N ALA A 68 -2.80 -12.47 16.64
CA ALA A 68 -1.63 -12.17 17.48
C ALA A 68 -0.32 -12.74 16.90
N ASP A 69 -0.36 -13.90 16.25
CA ASP A 69 0.84 -14.50 15.69
C ASP A 69 1.34 -13.74 14.45
N ALA A 70 0.42 -13.21 13.62
CA ALA A 70 0.80 -12.32 12.50
C ALA A 70 1.31 -10.96 13.01
N ALA A 71 0.68 -10.42 14.07
CA ALA A 71 1.10 -9.17 14.69
C ALA A 71 2.52 -9.27 15.25
N LEU A 72 2.78 -10.27 16.08
CA LEU A 72 4.12 -10.51 16.65
C LEU A 72 5.16 -10.84 15.58
N ALA A 73 4.77 -11.50 14.48
CA ALA A 73 5.66 -11.73 13.36
C ALA A 73 6.06 -10.41 12.70
N LEU A 74 5.11 -9.51 12.42
CA LEU A 74 5.41 -8.21 11.80
C LEU A 74 6.25 -7.30 12.72
N GLU A 75 6.06 -7.37 14.06
CA GLU A 75 6.87 -6.63 15.03
C GLU A 75 8.36 -7.00 15.02
N ARG A 76 8.73 -8.17 14.48
CA ARG A 76 10.15 -8.54 14.28
C ARG A 76 10.83 -7.68 13.22
N LEU A 77 10.06 -7.13 12.27
CA LEU A 77 10.57 -6.35 11.14
C LEU A 77 10.31 -4.85 11.31
N ALA A 78 9.27 -4.50 12.06
CA ALA A 78 8.84 -3.12 12.26
C ALA A 78 8.74 -2.82 13.76
N PRO A 79 9.52 -1.86 14.30
CA PRO A 79 9.54 -1.53 15.74
C PRO A 79 8.32 -0.69 16.14
N VAL A 80 7.12 -1.27 16.02
CA VAL A 80 5.84 -0.62 16.28
C VAL A 80 4.88 -1.62 16.89
N ASP A 81 4.05 -1.19 17.84
CA ASP A 81 3.01 -2.02 18.46
C ASP A 81 1.93 -2.42 17.43
N VAL A 82 2.05 -3.62 16.88
CA VAL A 82 1.06 -4.22 15.96
C VAL A 82 0.02 -5.01 16.75
N LEU A 83 0.46 -5.70 17.79
CA LEU A 83 -0.41 -6.53 18.64
C LEU A 83 -1.54 -5.72 19.29
N GLY A 84 -1.24 -4.50 19.76
CA GLY A 84 -2.21 -3.60 20.38
C GLY A 84 -3.09 -2.84 19.39
N LEU A 85 -2.96 -3.07 18.08
CA LEU A 85 -3.81 -2.43 17.07
C LEU A 85 -5.21 -3.06 17.06
N ALA A 86 -6.24 -2.29 17.41
CA ALA A 86 -7.61 -2.76 17.40
C ALA A 86 -8.10 -3.13 15.98
N GLU A 87 -9.03 -4.09 15.89
CA GLU A 87 -9.66 -4.47 14.62
C GLU A 87 -10.29 -3.27 13.90
N GLY A 88 -10.17 -3.22 12.59
CA GLY A 88 -10.63 -2.12 11.74
C GLY A 88 -9.76 -0.85 11.81
N ARG A 89 -8.68 -0.86 12.58
CA ARG A 89 -7.73 0.24 12.66
C ARG A 89 -6.51 -0.01 11.78
N GLN A 90 -5.85 1.07 11.39
CA GLN A 90 -4.58 1.06 10.66
C GLN A 90 -3.52 1.86 11.39
N ARG A 91 -2.27 1.55 11.11
CA ARG A 91 -1.11 2.23 11.68
C ARG A 91 0.02 2.29 10.67
N TYR A 92 0.81 3.34 10.78
CA TYR A 92 2.05 3.51 10.04
C TYR A 92 3.20 2.83 10.78
N GLY A 93 4.13 2.26 10.04
CA GLY A 93 5.34 1.63 10.54
C GLY A 93 6.49 1.76 9.57
N MET A 94 7.65 1.25 9.96
CA MET A 94 8.86 1.24 9.13
C MET A 94 9.53 -0.12 9.27
N PHE A 95 10.00 -0.69 8.15
CA PHE A 95 10.94 -1.80 8.19
C PHE A 95 12.32 -1.28 8.59
N THR A 96 12.96 -1.98 9.51
CA THR A 96 14.31 -1.63 9.99
C THR A 96 15.26 -2.82 9.82
N ASN A 97 16.54 -2.53 9.67
CA ASN A 97 17.59 -3.54 9.58
C ASN A 97 18.39 -3.65 10.89
N ASP A 98 19.26 -4.66 10.97
CA ASP A 98 20.08 -4.94 12.15
C ASP A 98 21.06 -3.82 12.52
N ALA A 99 21.39 -2.93 11.57
CA ALA A 99 22.19 -1.75 11.81
C ALA A 99 21.40 -0.55 12.38
N GLY A 100 20.07 -0.70 12.55
CA GLY A 100 19.16 0.36 13.00
C GLY A 100 18.79 1.35 11.90
N GLY A 101 19.08 1.03 10.63
CA GLY A 101 18.63 1.80 9.46
C GLY A 101 17.19 1.50 9.09
N ILE A 102 16.54 2.45 8.40
CA ILE A 102 15.20 2.29 7.82
C ILE A 102 15.37 1.70 6.42
N GLU A 103 14.67 0.60 6.14
CA GLU A 103 14.62 -0.02 4.80
C GLU A 103 13.52 0.63 3.96
N ASP A 104 12.30 0.68 4.48
CA ASP A 104 11.16 1.39 3.88
C ASP A 104 10.07 1.65 4.93
N ASP A 105 9.07 2.46 4.58
CA ASP A 105 7.89 2.68 5.39
C ASP A 105 6.68 1.92 4.84
N LEU A 106 5.72 1.63 5.71
CA LEU A 106 4.52 0.87 5.36
C LEU A 106 3.31 1.32 6.16
N MET A 107 2.13 1.03 5.62
CA MET A 107 0.88 1.08 6.36
C MET A 107 0.37 -0.34 6.59
N PHE A 108 -0.17 -0.63 7.76
CA PHE A 108 -0.83 -1.90 8.01
C PHE A 108 -2.14 -1.71 8.77
N ALA A 109 -3.11 -2.59 8.50
CA ALA A 109 -4.44 -2.57 9.09
C ALA A 109 -4.78 -3.94 9.68
N ASN A 110 -5.36 -3.95 10.89
CA ASN A 110 -5.92 -5.14 11.49
C ASN A 110 -7.30 -5.43 10.89
N ARG A 111 -7.44 -6.58 10.21
CA ARG A 111 -8.69 -7.03 9.57
C ARG A 111 -9.37 -8.17 10.33
N GLY A 112 -8.99 -8.41 11.58
CA GLY A 112 -9.51 -9.45 12.45
C GLY A 112 -8.78 -10.78 12.29
N ASP A 113 -8.85 -11.38 11.13
CA ASP A 113 -8.23 -12.66 10.79
C ASP A 113 -6.87 -12.55 10.10
N HIS A 114 -6.49 -11.35 9.64
CA HIS A 114 -5.22 -11.09 8.96
C HIS A 114 -4.76 -9.64 9.12
N LEU A 115 -3.51 -9.36 8.78
CA LEU A 115 -3.02 -8.00 8.54
C LEU A 115 -3.09 -7.70 7.05
N PHE A 116 -3.62 -6.53 6.70
CA PHE A 116 -3.53 -5.96 5.36
C PHE A 116 -2.43 -4.91 5.34
N VAL A 117 -1.42 -5.11 4.50
CA VAL A 117 -0.23 -4.26 4.43
C VAL A 117 -0.19 -3.53 3.10
N VAL A 118 0.15 -2.25 3.13
CA VAL A 118 0.39 -1.42 1.93
C VAL A 118 1.83 -0.95 1.96
N VAL A 119 2.57 -1.23 0.89
CA VAL A 119 3.98 -0.87 0.71
C VAL A 119 4.18 0.06 -0.47
N ASN A 120 5.29 0.78 -0.47
CA ASN A 120 5.60 1.78 -1.48
C ASN A 120 5.82 1.17 -2.87
N ALA A 121 5.34 1.88 -3.90
CA ALA A 121 5.36 1.38 -5.27
C ALA A 121 6.79 1.07 -5.79
N ALA A 122 7.76 1.90 -5.42
CA ALA A 122 9.16 1.73 -5.84
C ALA A 122 9.83 0.53 -5.18
N CYS A 123 9.48 0.23 -3.93
CA CYS A 123 10.11 -0.79 -3.09
C CYS A 123 9.27 -2.06 -2.96
N LYS A 124 8.06 -2.13 -3.56
CA LYS A 124 7.10 -3.21 -3.30
C LYS A 124 7.64 -4.62 -3.52
N ASP A 125 8.45 -4.82 -4.55
CA ASP A 125 9.00 -6.15 -4.84
C ASP A 125 10.04 -6.55 -3.77
N GLN A 126 10.85 -5.59 -3.30
CA GLN A 126 11.81 -5.75 -2.21
C GLN A 126 11.10 -6.02 -0.88
N ASP A 127 10.06 -5.24 -0.56
CA ASP A 127 9.30 -5.38 0.69
C ASP A 127 8.53 -6.69 0.76
N ILE A 128 7.93 -7.11 -0.36
CA ILE A 128 7.27 -8.41 -0.47
C ILE A 128 8.28 -9.54 -0.26
N ALA A 129 9.46 -9.46 -0.88
CA ALA A 129 10.52 -10.44 -0.70
C ALA A 129 11.03 -10.46 0.76
N HIS A 130 11.20 -9.29 1.38
CA HIS A 130 11.59 -9.13 2.78
C HIS A 130 10.58 -9.80 3.72
N MET A 131 9.30 -9.48 3.60
CA MET A 131 8.23 -10.13 4.37
C MET A 131 8.18 -11.65 4.12
N THR A 132 8.30 -12.09 2.87
CA THR A 132 8.28 -13.51 2.52
C THR A 132 9.43 -14.27 3.17
N THR A 133 10.63 -13.70 3.16
CA THR A 133 11.82 -14.33 3.74
C THR A 133 11.71 -14.47 5.26
N HIS A 134 11.24 -13.43 5.93
CA HIS A 134 11.31 -13.34 7.39
C HIS A 134 10.03 -13.74 8.12
N LEU A 135 8.89 -13.82 7.44
CA LEU A 135 7.59 -14.13 8.07
C LEU A 135 7.00 -15.47 7.65
N ALA A 136 7.68 -16.22 6.75
CA ALA A 136 7.16 -17.47 6.22
C ALA A 136 6.98 -18.57 7.28
N ASP A 137 7.63 -18.47 8.43
CA ASP A 137 7.45 -19.37 9.56
C ASP A 137 6.06 -19.20 10.21
N ALA A 138 5.59 -17.97 10.36
CA ALA A 138 4.36 -17.61 11.08
C ALA A 138 3.18 -17.27 10.17
N CYS A 139 3.45 -16.73 8.98
CA CYS A 139 2.44 -16.19 8.08
C CYS A 139 2.53 -16.78 6.67
N GLU A 140 1.38 -16.81 6.00
CA GLU A 140 1.29 -16.84 4.56
C GLU A 140 1.34 -15.38 4.07
N VAL A 141 2.33 -15.06 3.21
CA VAL A 141 2.50 -13.74 2.61
C VAL A 141 1.85 -13.76 1.23
N ILE A 142 0.75 -13.05 1.05
CA ILE A 142 -0.08 -13.10 -0.15
C ILE A 142 -0.08 -11.72 -0.81
N PRO A 143 0.73 -11.50 -1.87
CA PRO A 143 0.61 -10.30 -2.70
C PRO A 143 -0.76 -10.25 -3.39
N VAL A 144 -1.42 -9.08 -3.36
CA VAL A 144 -2.75 -8.88 -3.97
C VAL A 144 -2.70 -7.84 -5.09
N THR A 145 -1.59 -7.80 -5.80
CA THR A 145 -1.31 -6.80 -6.84
C THR A 145 -2.22 -6.90 -8.06
N ASP A 146 -2.81 -8.08 -8.32
CA ASP A 146 -3.63 -8.32 -9.51
C ASP A 146 -5.12 -8.01 -9.31
N ARG A 147 -5.54 -7.66 -8.09
CA ARG A 147 -6.97 -7.39 -7.77
C ARG A 147 -7.48 -6.03 -8.24
N SER A 148 -6.66 -5.21 -8.87
CA SER A 148 -7.09 -3.95 -9.45
C SER A 148 -8.18 -4.13 -10.54
N GLU A 149 -8.25 -5.29 -11.19
CA GLU A 149 -9.31 -5.62 -12.15
C GLU A 149 -10.64 -6.00 -11.48
N GLU A 150 -10.64 -6.64 -10.32
CA GLU A 150 -11.86 -7.02 -9.60
C GLU A 150 -12.64 -5.81 -9.07
N ARG A 151 -12.01 -4.66 -8.89
CA ARG A 151 -12.67 -3.40 -8.50
C ARG A 151 -13.47 -2.74 -9.63
N ARG A 152 -13.29 -3.17 -10.87
CA ARG A 152 -14.12 -2.73 -12.02
C ARG A 152 -15.57 -3.20 -11.96
N VAL A 153 -15.89 -4.20 -11.16
CA VAL A 153 -17.24 -4.73 -11.02
C VAL A 153 -17.88 -4.23 -9.73
N GLY A 154 -18.28 -2.95 -9.72
CA GLY A 154 -19.36 -2.38 -8.93
C GLY A 154 -19.55 -2.83 -7.48
N LYS A 155 -18.51 -3.08 -6.71
CA LYS A 155 -18.64 -3.20 -5.27
C LYS A 155 -18.38 -1.85 -4.64
N GLU A 156 -19.46 -1.22 -4.18
CA GLU A 156 -19.44 -0.01 -3.40
C GLU A 156 -18.41 -0.12 -2.26
N CYS A 157 -17.51 0.87 -2.20
CA CYS A 157 -16.64 1.06 -1.06
C CYS A 157 -17.52 1.44 0.13
N ARG A 158 -17.91 0.49 0.97
CA ARG A 158 -18.48 0.80 2.28
C ARG A 158 -17.32 1.20 3.18
N LEU A 159 -17.23 2.50 3.43
CA LEU A 159 -16.40 3.09 4.48
C LEU A 159 -16.84 2.60 5.84
#